data_d8ebe19be6957fd8c5134aec15c7f637
#
_entry.id   d8ebe19be6957fd8c5134aec15c7f637
#
_cell.length_a   1.000
_cell.length_b   1.000
_cell.length_c   1.000
_cell.angle_alpha   90.00
_cell.angle_beta   90.00
_cell.angle_gamma   90.00
#
_symmetry.space_group_name_H-M   'P 1'
#
loop_
_entity.id
_entity.type
_entity.pdbx_description
1 polymer ?
#
loop_
_entity_poly.entity_id
_entity_poly.type
_entity_poly.pdbx_seq_one_letter_code
_entity_poly.pdbx_strand_id
1 'polypeptide(L)'
;MSSSAPPPPAASQLVPPTSPAPVTTPGAPVTTPGAPGSAFAPVSAPADRRRWFALAIVMTAAFMDLVDVTIVNIAIPSITRETGASVSAIQWITAGYALAFAAGLITGGRLGDIYGRKRLFLIGIGGFTLASALCGVAPDPEILVAARILQGVTAALMVPQVLSIVHATFPAHERGKVFGLFGAVVGLGAVSGPLLGALLTEWDLFGLGWRPIFLINLPVGIAGLILGAKFISESKAPKAVRLDLRGVALITLAMLMLIYPLTRGHELGWPLWGHLSMVGSLFVFVALVVHQRRKALTDGSPLIELSLFRVKSFAAGIAVQLTFGVGLGIFFLVWTLYMQMGLGWSVLRAGVTGIPFSVAVSVAAGISVQKLVPRFGRKVLQAGALLMIAGLLIYLWESEQYGMGISSWQMAVPLVVMGAGMGLIVAPLTDMVLSEVPKEHAGSASGLINTVQQMGTALGLGLVSVVFFGALGDRPAPEAVGPAFVDAFQQSLWWVAGVLSVIFLVMFALPARPRAHAESGPH
;
A
#
# COMPACT_ATOMS: atom_id res chain seq x y z
N MET A 1 45.50 40.50 58.17
CA MET A 1 46.02 41.76 57.61
C MET A 1 45.59 41.81 56.18
N SER A 2 44.80 42.64 55.91
CA SER A 2 44.44 43.79 55.10
C SER A 2 43.20 43.49 54.27
N SER A 3 42.26 44.17 54.49
CA SER A 3 41.77 45.48 54.11
C SER A 3 40.87 45.37 52.84
N SER A 4 39.58 45.30 53.12
CA SER A 4 38.48 45.43 52.15
C SER A 4 38.17 46.93 51.89
N ALA A 5 38.14 47.34 50.64
CA ALA A 5 37.60 48.64 50.24
C ALA A 5 36.12 48.52 49.80
N PRO A 6 35.29 49.52 50.13
CA PRO A 6 33.87 49.51 49.78
C PRO A 6 33.62 50.02 48.35
N PRO A 7 32.48 49.67 47.71
CA PRO A 7 32.11 50.15 46.36
C PRO A 7 31.56 51.58 46.37
N PRO A 8 31.64 52.32 45.26
CA PRO A 8 31.18 53.71 45.16
C PRO A 8 29.63 53.82 45.01
N PRO A 9 29.04 54.99 45.35
CA PRO A 9 27.60 55.18 45.36
C PRO A 9 27.01 55.38 43.98
N ALA A 10 25.75 54.94 43.83
CA ALA A 10 24.96 55.02 42.60
C ALA A 10 24.62 56.47 42.21
N ALA A 11 24.82 56.78 40.94
CA ALA A 11 24.44 58.07 40.33
C ALA A 11 22.90 58.10 40.14
N SER A 12 22.35 59.25 40.65
CA SER A 12 20.94 59.64 40.50
C SER A 12 20.60 59.96 39.03
N GLN A 13 19.60 59.27 38.51
CA GLN A 13 19.02 59.57 37.20
C GLN A 13 18.07 60.77 37.29
N LEU A 14 18.39 61.81 36.53
CA LEU A 14 17.54 62.97 36.28
C LEU A 14 16.38 62.56 35.34
N VAL A 15 15.16 62.85 35.80
CA VAL A 15 13.90 62.71 35.02
C VAL A 15 13.78 63.95 34.11
N PRO A 16 13.56 63.80 32.78
CA PRO A 16 13.24 64.93 31.92
C PRO A 16 11.79 65.41 32.06
N PRO A 17 11.48 66.66 31.80
CA PRO A 17 10.17 67.27 32.04
C PRO A 17 9.12 66.81 31.00
N THR A 18 7.87 66.63 31.47
CA THR A 18 6.68 66.31 30.71
C THR A 18 6.29 67.48 29.76
N SER A 19 6.14 67.09 28.46
CA SER A 19 5.57 67.99 27.43
C SER A 19 4.05 68.02 27.51
N PRO A 20 3.36 69.16 27.28
CA PRO A 20 1.91 69.29 27.40
C PRO A 20 1.17 68.63 26.24
N ALA A 21 -0.03 68.08 26.55
CA ALA A 21 -0.94 67.42 25.64
C ALA A 21 -1.44 68.36 24.51
N PRO A 22 -1.64 67.86 23.28
CA PRO A 22 -2.25 68.65 22.20
C PRO A 22 -3.76 68.73 22.34
N VAL A 23 -4.27 69.94 22.11
CA VAL A 23 -5.71 70.31 22.08
C VAL A 23 -6.37 69.64 20.85
N THR A 24 -7.45 68.94 21.06
CA THR A 24 -8.27 68.30 19.99
C THR A 24 -9.19 69.33 19.35
N THR A 25 -9.04 69.59 18.07
CA THR A 25 -10.02 70.22 17.17
C THR A 25 -10.81 69.12 16.42
N PRO A 26 -12.14 69.19 16.29
CA PRO A 26 -12.92 68.18 15.58
C PRO A 26 -12.96 68.52 14.08
N GLY A 27 -12.67 67.49 13.24
CA GLY A 27 -13.07 67.50 11.86
C GLY A 27 -11.97 67.45 10.79
N ALA A 28 -11.27 66.30 10.67
CA ALA A 28 -10.74 65.83 9.42
C ALA A 28 -10.52 64.31 9.46
N PRO A 29 -10.77 63.55 8.41
CA PRO A 29 -10.50 62.11 8.40
C PRO A 29 -9.01 61.83 8.36
N VAL A 30 -8.51 61.19 9.43
CA VAL A 30 -7.10 60.74 9.48
C VAL A 30 -6.96 59.52 8.60
N THR A 31 -6.29 59.67 7.47
CA THR A 31 -5.78 58.55 6.67
C THR A 31 -4.56 57.96 7.37
N THR A 32 -4.71 56.85 8.04
CA THR A 32 -3.58 56.04 8.52
C THR A 32 -2.81 55.46 7.34
N PRO A 33 -1.45 55.55 7.29
CA PRO A 33 -0.68 54.82 6.29
C PRO A 33 -0.84 53.34 6.51
N GLY A 34 -1.27 52.63 5.43
CA GLY A 34 -1.61 51.20 5.48
C GLY A 34 -0.48 50.34 6.01
N ALA A 35 -0.77 49.53 7.00
CA ALA A 35 -0.01 48.34 7.30
C ALA A 35 0.09 47.49 6.02
N PRO A 36 1.21 46.83 5.73
CA PRO A 36 1.31 45.94 4.56
C PRO A 36 0.24 44.89 4.67
N GLY A 37 -0.76 44.99 3.81
CA GLY A 37 -1.92 44.16 3.79
C GLY A 37 -1.53 42.70 3.73
N SER A 38 -2.06 41.93 4.65
CA SER A 38 -2.18 40.48 4.56
C SER A 38 -3.05 40.14 3.35
N ALA A 39 -2.43 40.18 2.16
CA ALA A 39 -3.05 39.74 0.91
C ALA A 39 -3.07 38.20 0.85
N PHE A 40 -3.75 37.56 1.82
CA PHE A 40 -4.27 36.22 1.71
C PHE A 40 -5.77 36.26 2.03
N ALA A 41 -6.52 36.97 1.17
CA ALA A 41 -7.91 36.67 1.04
C ALA A 41 -8.01 35.22 0.54
N PRO A 42 -8.78 34.32 1.20
CA PRO A 42 -9.07 33.04 0.60
C PRO A 42 -9.87 33.35 -0.67
N VAL A 43 -9.24 33.20 -1.84
CA VAL A 43 -9.94 33.16 -3.09
C VAL A 43 -10.81 31.91 -2.99
N SER A 44 -12.08 32.10 -2.63
CA SER A 44 -13.14 31.12 -2.86
C SER A 44 -13.31 31.03 -4.39
N ALA A 45 -12.42 30.24 -5.01
CA ALA A 45 -12.57 29.89 -6.40
C ALA A 45 -13.94 29.23 -6.55
N PRO A 46 -14.76 29.65 -7.55
CA PRO A 46 -16.05 29.02 -7.82
C PRO A 46 -15.79 27.52 -7.95
N ALA A 47 -16.74 26.70 -7.45
CA ALA A 47 -16.65 25.25 -7.45
C ALA A 47 -16.38 24.75 -8.89
N ASP A 48 -15.11 24.67 -9.25
CA ASP A 48 -14.72 24.31 -10.61
C ASP A 48 -15.09 22.82 -10.77
N ARG A 49 -16.13 22.55 -11.58
CA ARG A 49 -16.56 21.19 -11.91
C ARG A 49 -15.39 20.35 -12.44
N ARG A 50 -14.38 20.96 -13.02
CA ARG A 50 -13.17 20.30 -13.52
C ARG A 50 -12.44 19.49 -12.44
N ARG A 51 -12.41 19.96 -11.18
CA ARG A 51 -11.74 19.22 -10.08
C ARG A 51 -12.41 17.87 -9.79
N TRP A 52 -13.74 17.77 -9.94
CA TRP A 52 -14.46 16.51 -9.74
C TRP A 52 -14.23 15.53 -10.90
N PHE A 53 -14.07 16.04 -12.14
CA PHE A 53 -13.62 15.21 -13.26
C PHE A 53 -12.19 14.71 -13.05
N ALA A 54 -11.27 15.57 -12.60
CA ALA A 54 -9.92 15.15 -12.24
C ALA A 54 -9.94 14.07 -11.16
N LEU A 55 -10.79 14.22 -10.11
CA LEU A 55 -10.98 13.22 -9.08
C LEU A 55 -11.47 11.88 -9.67
N ALA A 56 -12.51 11.91 -10.48
CA ALA A 56 -13.05 10.69 -11.10
C ALA A 56 -11.98 9.95 -11.92
N ILE A 57 -11.15 10.68 -12.68
CA ILE A 57 -10.07 10.09 -13.48
C ILE A 57 -9.02 9.42 -12.60
N VAL A 58 -8.52 10.10 -11.55
CA VAL A 58 -7.49 9.51 -10.69
C VAL A 58 -8.04 8.38 -9.83
N MET A 59 -9.33 8.42 -9.45
CA MET A 59 -9.99 7.33 -8.74
C MET A 59 -10.20 6.11 -9.65
N THR A 60 -10.55 6.33 -10.92
CA THR A 60 -10.67 5.24 -11.92
C THR A 60 -9.32 4.58 -12.18
N ALA A 61 -8.23 5.36 -12.24
CA ALA A 61 -6.88 4.81 -12.37
C ALA A 61 -6.46 3.99 -11.12
N ALA A 62 -6.79 4.48 -9.93
CA ALA A 62 -6.55 3.73 -8.69
C ALA A 62 -7.39 2.45 -8.62
N PHE A 63 -8.65 2.50 -9.05
CA PHE A 63 -9.51 1.33 -9.16
C PHE A 63 -8.95 0.29 -10.13
N MET A 64 -8.51 0.74 -11.32
CA MET A 64 -7.88 -0.11 -12.33
C MET A 64 -6.66 -0.85 -11.79
N ASP A 65 -5.77 -0.14 -11.06
CA ASP A 65 -4.60 -0.74 -10.42
C ASP A 65 -4.99 -1.80 -9.38
N LEU A 66 -5.96 -1.50 -8.51
CA LEU A 66 -6.45 -2.44 -7.50
C LEU A 66 -7.10 -3.70 -8.11
N VAL A 67 -7.88 -3.52 -9.17
CA VAL A 67 -8.47 -4.63 -9.92
C VAL A 67 -7.36 -5.46 -10.56
N ASP A 68 -6.37 -4.84 -11.21
CA ASP A 68 -5.27 -5.52 -11.89
C ASP A 68 -4.45 -6.41 -10.93
N VAL A 69 -4.18 -5.93 -9.72
CA VAL A 69 -3.48 -6.72 -8.68
C VAL A 69 -4.27 -7.96 -8.27
N THR A 70 -5.58 -7.84 -8.15
CA THR A 70 -6.43 -8.92 -7.62
C THR A 70 -6.94 -9.89 -8.69
N ILE A 71 -7.18 -9.39 -9.91
CA ILE A 71 -7.73 -10.16 -11.03
C ILE A 71 -6.79 -11.28 -11.49
N VAL A 72 -5.47 -11.03 -11.45
CA VAL A 72 -4.45 -11.98 -11.91
C VAL A 72 -4.45 -13.25 -11.06
N ASN A 73 -4.65 -13.13 -9.74
CA ASN A 73 -4.65 -14.30 -8.84
C ASN A 73 -5.69 -15.35 -9.25
N ILE A 74 -6.85 -14.92 -9.70
CA ILE A 74 -7.94 -15.80 -10.15
C ILE A 74 -7.61 -16.47 -11.49
N ALA A 75 -6.86 -15.79 -12.36
CA ALA A 75 -6.50 -16.29 -13.69
C ALA A 75 -5.28 -17.22 -13.71
N ILE A 76 -4.48 -17.26 -12.62
CA ILE A 76 -3.23 -18.05 -12.54
C ILE A 76 -3.41 -19.49 -13.03
N PRO A 77 -4.42 -20.28 -12.59
CA PRO A 77 -4.57 -21.65 -13.07
C PRO A 77 -4.88 -21.75 -14.56
N SER A 78 -5.60 -20.78 -15.13
CA SER A 78 -5.87 -20.72 -16.57
C SER A 78 -4.60 -20.36 -17.36
N ILE A 79 -3.82 -19.39 -16.87
CA ILE A 79 -2.50 -19.06 -17.41
C ILE A 79 -1.60 -20.29 -17.40
N THR A 80 -1.54 -21.02 -16.28
CA THR A 80 -0.73 -22.23 -16.14
C THR A 80 -1.11 -23.31 -17.14
N ARG A 81 -2.41 -23.58 -17.31
CA ARG A 81 -2.90 -24.59 -18.25
C ARG A 81 -2.59 -24.28 -19.70
N GLU A 82 -2.71 -23.00 -20.10
CA GLU A 82 -2.49 -22.61 -21.49
C GLU A 82 -1.01 -22.42 -21.84
N THR A 83 -0.20 -21.92 -20.91
CA THR A 83 1.19 -21.56 -21.18
C THR A 83 2.21 -22.57 -20.69
N GLY A 84 1.79 -23.54 -19.85
CA GLY A 84 2.70 -24.46 -19.19
C GLY A 84 3.62 -23.79 -18.15
N ALA A 85 3.20 -22.65 -17.58
CA ALA A 85 3.99 -21.88 -16.64
C ALA A 85 4.48 -22.72 -15.46
N SER A 86 5.77 -22.63 -15.14
CA SER A 86 6.38 -23.26 -13.97
C SER A 86 5.90 -22.61 -12.67
N VAL A 87 6.14 -23.29 -11.53
CA VAL A 87 5.81 -22.76 -10.19
C VAL A 87 6.46 -21.40 -9.98
N SER A 88 7.74 -21.25 -10.37
CA SER A 88 8.44 -19.97 -10.24
C SER A 88 7.86 -18.90 -11.16
N ALA A 89 7.46 -19.23 -12.39
CA ALA A 89 6.84 -18.28 -13.30
C ALA A 89 5.51 -17.76 -12.72
N ILE A 90 4.67 -18.64 -12.16
CA ILE A 90 3.43 -18.27 -11.47
C ILE A 90 3.70 -17.25 -10.36
N GLN A 91 4.70 -17.51 -9.53
CA GLN A 91 5.08 -16.62 -8.44
C GLN A 91 5.61 -15.27 -8.96
N TRP A 92 6.41 -15.28 -10.03
CA TRP A 92 6.96 -14.05 -10.62
C TRP A 92 5.92 -13.21 -11.37
N ILE A 93 4.86 -13.79 -11.92
CA ILE A 93 3.74 -13.05 -12.53
C ILE A 93 3.11 -12.09 -11.50
N THR A 94 3.02 -12.50 -10.22
CA THR A 94 2.46 -11.71 -9.13
C THR A 94 3.53 -10.96 -8.33
N ALA A 95 4.57 -11.66 -7.85
CA ALA A 95 5.64 -11.08 -7.04
C ALA A 95 6.49 -10.07 -7.82
N GLY A 96 6.72 -10.30 -9.12
CA GLY A 96 7.46 -9.39 -9.98
C GLY A 96 6.81 -8.02 -10.09
N TYR A 97 5.49 -7.98 -10.26
CA TYR A 97 4.70 -6.74 -10.21
C TYR A 97 4.84 -6.06 -8.83
N ALA A 98 4.54 -6.79 -7.75
CA ALA A 98 4.54 -6.24 -6.39
C ALA A 98 5.93 -5.69 -5.99
N LEU A 99 7.00 -6.40 -6.35
CA LEU A 99 8.38 -5.98 -6.09
C LEU A 99 8.76 -4.72 -6.88
N ALA A 100 8.47 -4.69 -8.18
CA ALA A 100 8.75 -3.55 -9.04
C ALA A 100 7.95 -2.32 -8.60
N PHE A 101 6.68 -2.50 -8.24
CA PHE A 101 5.82 -1.47 -7.69
C PHE A 101 6.38 -0.93 -6.37
N ALA A 102 6.73 -1.79 -5.42
CA ALA A 102 7.29 -1.40 -4.13
C ALA A 102 8.61 -0.62 -4.29
N ALA A 103 9.52 -1.12 -5.12
CA ALA A 103 10.82 -0.48 -5.37
C ALA A 103 10.67 0.92 -6.01
N GLY A 104 9.67 1.08 -6.88
CA GLY A 104 9.41 2.32 -7.60
C GLY A 104 8.55 3.34 -6.86
N LEU A 105 7.76 2.93 -5.86
CA LEU A 105 6.68 3.74 -5.28
C LEU A 105 7.18 5.07 -4.68
N ILE A 106 8.22 5.05 -3.84
CA ILE A 106 8.79 6.25 -3.22
C ILE A 106 9.43 7.15 -4.28
N THR A 107 10.14 6.53 -5.23
CA THR A 107 10.78 7.24 -6.35
C THR A 107 9.75 7.90 -7.24
N GLY A 108 8.68 7.21 -7.58
CA GLY A 108 7.55 7.73 -8.36
C GLY A 108 6.92 8.95 -7.72
N GLY A 109 6.68 8.92 -6.41
CA GLY A 109 6.19 10.08 -5.66
C GLY A 109 7.11 11.29 -5.77
N ARG A 110 8.42 11.10 -5.56
CA ARG A 110 9.43 12.18 -5.70
C ARG A 110 9.59 12.70 -7.12
N LEU A 111 9.53 11.82 -8.12
CA LEU A 111 9.54 12.23 -9.53
C LEU A 111 8.35 13.16 -9.84
N GLY A 112 7.16 12.86 -9.29
CA GLY A 112 5.99 13.72 -9.41
C GLY A 112 6.18 15.11 -8.79
N ASP A 113 6.81 15.17 -7.64
CA ASP A 113 7.12 16.45 -6.98
C ASP A 113 8.15 17.27 -7.77
N ILE A 114 9.13 16.63 -8.44
CA ILE A 114 10.17 17.30 -9.25
C ILE A 114 9.66 17.70 -10.63
N TYR A 115 9.11 16.74 -11.38
CA TYR A 115 8.78 16.93 -12.80
C TYR A 115 7.33 17.34 -13.04
N GLY A 116 6.46 17.17 -12.06
CA GLY A 116 5.04 17.49 -12.12
C GLY A 116 4.15 16.25 -11.98
N ARG A 117 3.15 16.38 -11.12
CA ARG A 117 2.27 15.28 -10.72
C ARG A 117 1.38 14.80 -11.87
N LYS A 118 0.83 15.74 -12.65
CA LYS A 118 0.07 15.40 -13.88
C LYS A 118 0.93 14.66 -14.89
N ARG A 119 2.14 15.16 -15.17
CA ARG A 119 3.05 14.53 -16.13
C ARG A 119 3.36 13.10 -15.75
N LEU A 120 3.75 12.88 -14.48
CA LEU A 120 4.07 11.53 -14.00
C LEU A 120 2.84 10.62 -13.96
N PHE A 121 1.67 11.14 -13.64
CA PHE A 121 0.42 10.40 -13.73
C PHE A 121 0.16 9.92 -15.17
N LEU A 122 0.30 10.82 -16.16
CA LEU A 122 0.07 10.47 -17.57
C LEU A 122 1.12 9.49 -18.12
N ILE A 123 2.39 9.64 -17.75
CA ILE A 123 3.44 8.67 -18.09
C ILE A 123 3.14 7.33 -17.44
N GLY A 124 2.76 7.33 -16.16
CA GLY A 124 2.43 6.12 -15.41
C GLY A 124 1.24 5.36 -16.02
N ILE A 125 0.11 6.04 -16.25
CA ILE A 125 -1.08 5.40 -16.82
C ILE A 125 -0.84 4.94 -18.27
N GLY A 126 -0.09 5.71 -19.08
CA GLY A 126 0.28 5.32 -20.44
C GLY A 126 1.17 4.09 -20.47
N GLY A 127 2.22 4.08 -19.64
CA GLY A 127 3.11 2.94 -19.48
C GLY A 127 2.40 1.71 -18.93
N PHE A 128 1.51 1.89 -17.93
CA PHE A 128 0.69 0.81 -17.38
C PHE A 128 -0.23 0.20 -18.45
N THR A 129 -0.89 1.05 -19.25
CA THR A 129 -1.77 0.60 -20.35
C THR A 129 -0.98 -0.19 -21.40
N LEU A 130 0.20 0.30 -21.78
CA LEU A 130 1.08 -0.40 -22.72
C LEU A 130 1.56 -1.74 -22.15
N ALA A 131 2.03 -1.75 -20.91
CA ALA A 131 2.46 -2.98 -20.22
C ALA A 131 1.30 -3.99 -20.09
N SER A 132 0.09 -3.50 -19.82
CA SER A 132 -1.12 -4.34 -19.78
C SER A 132 -1.45 -4.94 -21.15
N ALA A 133 -1.28 -4.17 -22.23
CA ALA A 133 -1.40 -4.70 -23.60
C ALA A 133 -0.37 -5.81 -23.86
N LEU A 134 0.90 -5.59 -23.44
CA LEU A 134 1.95 -6.60 -23.55
C LEU A 134 1.63 -7.87 -22.76
N CYS A 135 1.08 -7.74 -21.55
CA CYS A 135 0.59 -8.90 -20.78
C CYS A 135 -0.51 -9.65 -21.54
N GLY A 136 -1.47 -8.93 -22.14
CA GLY A 136 -2.59 -9.53 -22.88
C GLY A 136 -2.20 -10.22 -24.19
N VAL A 137 -1.05 -9.91 -24.76
CA VAL A 137 -0.54 -10.55 -25.99
C VAL A 137 0.67 -11.46 -25.73
N ALA A 138 1.04 -11.68 -24.46
CA ALA A 138 2.21 -12.49 -24.11
C ALA A 138 2.06 -13.93 -24.64
N PRO A 139 3.02 -14.44 -25.43
CA PRO A 139 2.99 -15.79 -25.98
C PRO A 139 3.45 -16.86 -24.97
N ASP A 140 4.29 -16.47 -24.02
CA ASP A 140 4.93 -17.35 -23.04
C ASP A 140 4.99 -16.71 -21.64
N PRO A 141 5.24 -17.51 -20.58
CA PRO A 141 5.30 -17.02 -19.21
C PRO A 141 6.41 -16.00 -18.96
N GLU A 142 7.55 -16.11 -19.62
CA GLU A 142 8.71 -15.25 -19.43
C GLU A 142 8.42 -13.82 -19.89
N ILE A 143 7.79 -13.68 -21.05
CA ILE A 143 7.33 -12.38 -21.56
C ILE A 143 6.24 -11.80 -20.68
N LEU A 144 5.31 -12.65 -20.20
CA LEU A 144 4.29 -12.21 -19.23
C LEU A 144 4.92 -11.68 -17.94
N VAL A 145 5.90 -12.37 -17.37
CA VAL A 145 6.65 -11.91 -16.19
C VAL A 145 7.34 -10.56 -16.46
N ALA A 146 8.03 -10.43 -17.59
CA ALA A 146 8.70 -9.17 -17.96
C ALA A 146 7.70 -8.02 -18.11
N ALA A 147 6.55 -8.26 -18.76
CA ALA A 147 5.48 -7.29 -18.91
C ALA A 147 4.85 -6.91 -17.56
N ARG A 148 4.69 -7.86 -16.63
CA ARG A 148 4.22 -7.62 -15.25
C ARG A 148 5.19 -6.76 -14.44
N ILE A 149 6.50 -6.99 -14.56
CA ILE A 149 7.51 -6.14 -13.93
C ILE A 149 7.42 -4.71 -14.47
N LEU A 150 7.32 -4.54 -15.79
CA LEU A 150 7.14 -3.24 -16.42
C LEU A 150 5.84 -2.55 -15.96
N GLN A 151 4.75 -3.31 -15.82
CA GLN A 151 3.47 -2.83 -15.34
C GLN A 151 3.59 -2.34 -13.88
N GLY A 152 4.30 -3.06 -13.01
CA GLY A 152 4.60 -2.65 -11.63
C GLY A 152 5.42 -1.35 -11.56
N VAL A 153 6.46 -1.20 -12.40
CA VAL A 153 7.24 0.04 -12.49
C VAL A 153 6.36 1.23 -12.87
N THR A 154 5.49 1.06 -13.87
CA THR A 154 4.64 2.15 -14.37
C THR A 154 3.49 2.47 -13.41
N ALA A 155 2.94 1.48 -12.70
CA ALA A 155 2.01 1.69 -11.59
C ALA A 155 2.65 2.51 -10.46
N ALA A 156 3.93 2.25 -10.14
CA ALA A 156 4.67 3.01 -9.14
C ALA A 156 4.87 4.49 -9.51
N LEU A 157 4.85 4.83 -10.79
CA LEU A 157 4.83 6.23 -11.23
C LEU A 157 3.43 6.86 -11.11
N MET A 158 2.36 6.08 -11.32
CA MET A 158 0.97 6.52 -11.37
C MET A 158 0.35 6.68 -9.97
N VAL A 159 0.41 5.65 -9.14
CA VAL A 159 -0.36 5.54 -7.90
C VAL A 159 -0.04 6.64 -6.87
N PRO A 160 1.22 7.02 -6.60
CA PRO A 160 1.50 8.12 -5.68
C PRO A 160 0.95 9.46 -6.14
N GLN A 161 0.77 9.64 -7.46
CA GLN A 161 0.23 10.88 -8.00
C GLN A 161 -1.26 11.04 -7.69
N VAL A 162 -2.01 9.93 -7.55
CA VAL A 162 -3.44 9.96 -7.22
C VAL A 162 -3.70 10.77 -5.95
N LEU A 163 -3.06 10.39 -4.84
CA LEU A 163 -3.20 11.10 -3.57
C LEU A 163 -2.60 12.50 -3.63
N SER A 164 -1.46 12.68 -4.31
CA SER A 164 -0.80 13.97 -4.46
C SER A 164 -1.64 14.98 -5.25
N ILE A 165 -2.33 14.55 -6.31
CA ILE A 165 -3.26 15.36 -7.10
C ILE A 165 -4.49 15.72 -6.26
N VAL A 166 -5.04 14.76 -5.50
CA VAL A 166 -6.16 15.02 -4.57
C VAL A 166 -5.78 16.09 -3.56
N HIS A 167 -4.63 15.96 -2.92
CA HIS A 167 -4.15 16.94 -1.94
C HIS A 167 -3.91 18.34 -2.54
N ALA A 168 -3.46 18.43 -3.78
CA ALA A 168 -3.24 19.70 -4.48
C ALA A 168 -4.54 20.35 -4.95
N THR A 169 -5.57 19.55 -5.26
CA THR A 169 -6.81 20.02 -5.92
C THR A 169 -7.93 20.34 -4.91
N PHE A 170 -7.98 19.65 -3.76
CA PHE A 170 -9.08 19.78 -2.81
C PHE A 170 -8.66 20.46 -1.51
N PRO A 171 -9.44 21.47 -1.05
CA PRO A 171 -9.21 22.13 0.23
C PRO A 171 -9.44 21.17 1.41
N ALA A 172 -8.85 21.47 2.57
CA ALA A 172 -8.85 20.58 3.73
C ALA A 172 -10.25 20.12 4.18
N HIS A 173 -11.25 21.00 4.13
CA HIS A 173 -12.63 20.70 4.55
C HIS A 173 -13.36 19.70 3.62
N GLU A 174 -12.93 19.56 2.36
CA GLU A 174 -13.54 18.61 1.41
C GLU A 174 -12.79 17.26 1.37
N ARG A 175 -11.55 17.22 1.84
CA ARG A 175 -10.71 16.00 1.78
C ARG A 175 -11.32 14.81 2.47
N GLY A 176 -12.04 15.00 3.57
CA GLY A 176 -12.74 13.92 4.26
C GLY A 176 -13.73 13.18 3.34
N LYS A 177 -14.50 13.93 2.53
CA LYS A 177 -15.41 13.34 1.53
C LYS A 177 -14.66 12.61 0.43
N VAL A 178 -13.55 13.19 -0.06
CA VAL A 178 -12.72 12.59 -1.12
C VAL A 178 -12.04 11.30 -0.64
N PHE A 179 -11.52 11.28 0.60
CA PHE A 179 -10.95 10.07 1.19
C PHE A 179 -11.99 9.00 1.49
N GLY A 180 -13.23 9.41 1.85
CA GLY A 180 -14.35 8.47 1.94
C GLY A 180 -14.65 7.79 0.61
N LEU A 181 -14.64 8.56 -0.50
CA LEU A 181 -14.79 8.01 -1.85
C LEU A 181 -13.61 7.10 -2.23
N PHE A 182 -12.37 7.49 -1.89
CA PHE A 182 -11.19 6.64 -2.10
C PHE A 182 -11.32 5.30 -1.37
N GLY A 183 -11.77 5.31 -0.11
CA GLY A 183 -12.05 4.09 0.64
C GLY A 183 -13.11 3.20 -0.02
N ALA A 184 -14.16 3.79 -0.60
CA ALA A 184 -15.16 3.05 -1.38
C ALA A 184 -14.55 2.42 -2.64
N VAL A 185 -13.68 3.15 -3.34
CA VAL A 185 -12.95 2.65 -4.52
C VAL A 185 -12.06 1.46 -4.16
N VAL A 186 -11.34 1.53 -3.03
CA VAL A 186 -10.52 0.42 -2.51
C VAL A 186 -11.39 -0.80 -2.22
N GLY A 187 -12.51 -0.61 -1.52
CA GLY A 187 -13.45 -1.69 -1.21
C GLY A 187 -14.05 -2.33 -2.46
N LEU A 188 -14.49 -1.51 -3.44
CA LEU A 188 -15.01 -1.99 -4.71
C LEU A 188 -13.94 -2.73 -5.53
N GLY A 189 -12.70 -2.22 -5.57
CA GLY A 189 -11.58 -2.87 -6.27
C GLY A 189 -11.30 -4.27 -5.72
N ALA A 190 -11.32 -4.43 -4.40
CA ALA A 190 -11.11 -5.72 -3.75
C ALA A 190 -12.19 -6.78 -4.12
N VAL A 191 -13.44 -6.34 -4.32
CA VAL A 191 -14.55 -7.21 -4.74
C VAL A 191 -14.54 -7.45 -6.24
N SER A 192 -14.31 -6.37 -7.02
CA SER A 192 -14.46 -6.41 -8.48
C SER A 192 -13.38 -7.23 -9.17
N GLY A 193 -12.14 -7.23 -8.64
CA GLY A 193 -11.03 -7.94 -9.28
C GLY A 193 -11.30 -9.44 -9.43
N PRO A 194 -11.55 -10.20 -8.35
CA PRO A 194 -11.88 -11.61 -8.45
C PRO A 194 -13.11 -11.90 -9.32
N LEU A 195 -14.16 -11.06 -9.21
CA LEU A 195 -15.38 -11.24 -9.99
C LEU A 195 -15.17 -11.01 -11.48
N LEU A 196 -14.51 -9.90 -11.85
CA LEU A 196 -14.19 -9.60 -13.24
C LEU A 196 -13.22 -10.63 -13.82
N GLY A 197 -12.23 -11.06 -13.03
CA GLY A 197 -11.30 -12.12 -13.43
C GLY A 197 -12.00 -13.41 -13.77
N ALA A 198 -12.92 -13.81 -12.91
CA ALA A 198 -13.74 -15.00 -13.12
C ALA A 198 -14.60 -14.88 -14.40
N LEU A 199 -15.35 -13.78 -14.54
CA LEU A 199 -16.23 -13.55 -15.69
C LEU A 199 -15.45 -13.49 -17.02
N LEU A 200 -14.36 -12.72 -17.06
CA LEU A 200 -13.58 -12.53 -18.29
C LEU A 200 -12.86 -13.81 -18.72
N THR A 201 -12.42 -14.63 -17.75
CA THR A 201 -11.73 -15.89 -18.04
C THR A 201 -12.71 -16.99 -18.47
N GLU A 202 -13.92 -17.04 -17.86
CA GLU A 202 -14.91 -18.08 -18.12
C GLU A 202 -15.72 -17.82 -19.38
N TRP A 203 -15.99 -16.54 -19.70
CA TRP A 203 -16.68 -16.18 -20.94
C TRP A 203 -15.83 -16.37 -22.20
N ASP A 204 -14.52 -16.59 -22.02
CA ASP A 204 -13.57 -16.81 -23.12
C ASP A 204 -13.81 -15.86 -24.31
N LEU A 205 -13.88 -14.56 -23.98
CA LEU A 205 -14.21 -13.52 -24.96
C LEU A 205 -13.27 -13.61 -26.17
N PHE A 206 -13.85 -13.89 -27.33
CA PHE A 206 -13.16 -14.03 -28.61
C PHE A 206 -12.15 -15.18 -28.69
N GLY A 207 -12.24 -16.20 -27.82
CA GLY A 207 -11.24 -17.29 -27.74
C GLY A 207 -9.90 -16.85 -27.19
N LEU A 208 -9.86 -15.78 -26.38
CA LEU A 208 -8.64 -15.20 -25.83
C LEU A 208 -8.26 -15.77 -24.46
N GLY A 209 -9.05 -16.68 -23.90
CA GLY A 209 -8.80 -17.33 -22.61
C GLY A 209 -8.68 -16.30 -21.46
N TRP A 210 -7.54 -16.30 -20.77
CA TRP A 210 -7.25 -15.39 -19.65
C TRP A 210 -6.85 -13.96 -20.08
N ARG A 211 -6.45 -13.75 -21.34
CA ARG A 211 -5.89 -12.48 -21.84
C ARG A 211 -6.76 -11.25 -21.62
N PRO A 212 -8.11 -11.34 -21.69
CA PRO A 212 -9.00 -10.21 -21.45
C PRO A 212 -8.85 -9.55 -20.08
N ILE A 213 -8.33 -10.26 -19.04
CA ILE A 213 -8.09 -9.68 -17.73
C ILE A 213 -7.10 -8.51 -17.76
N PHE A 214 -6.15 -8.54 -18.69
CA PHE A 214 -5.21 -7.45 -18.92
C PHE A 214 -5.75 -6.44 -19.94
N LEU A 215 -6.38 -6.92 -21.01
CA LEU A 215 -6.88 -6.06 -22.09
C LEU A 215 -8.01 -5.10 -21.63
N ILE A 216 -8.73 -5.42 -20.55
CA ILE A 216 -9.75 -4.54 -19.95
C ILE A 216 -9.16 -3.20 -19.48
N ASN A 217 -7.86 -3.17 -19.15
CA ASN A 217 -7.17 -1.95 -18.75
C ASN A 217 -6.95 -0.97 -19.91
N LEU A 218 -6.98 -1.43 -21.17
CA LEU A 218 -6.71 -0.58 -22.34
C LEU A 218 -7.74 0.52 -22.51
N PRO A 219 -9.06 0.22 -22.60
CA PRO A 219 -10.04 1.29 -22.77
C PRO A 219 -10.04 2.26 -21.59
N VAL A 220 -9.86 1.76 -20.37
CA VAL A 220 -9.79 2.59 -19.15
C VAL A 220 -8.55 3.48 -19.17
N GLY A 221 -7.39 2.92 -19.51
CA GLY A 221 -6.12 3.65 -19.56
C GLY A 221 -6.09 4.69 -20.67
N ILE A 222 -6.58 4.37 -21.87
CA ILE A 222 -6.71 5.33 -23.00
C ILE A 222 -7.64 6.48 -22.61
N ALA A 223 -8.81 6.18 -22.03
CA ALA A 223 -9.72 7.21 -21.53
C ALA A 223 -9.05 8.07 -20.45
N GLY A 224 -8.34 7.44 -19.50
CA GLY A 224 -7.58 8.11 -18.45
C GLY A 224 -6.49 9.04 -18.99
N LEU A 225 -5.78 8.65 -20.05
CA LEU A 225 -4.79 9.49 -20.75
C LEU A 225 -5.44 10.73 -21.37
N ILE A 226 -6.48 10.53 -22.17
CA ILE A 226 -7.16 11.61 -22.89
C ILE A 226 -7.81 12.60 -21.91
N LEU A 227 -8.59 12.08 -20.96
CA LEU A 227 -9.31 12.91 -19.99
C LEU A 227 -8.35 13.51 -18.97
N GLY A 228 -7.32 12.78 -18.53
CA GLY A 228 -6.29 13.27 -17.63
C GLY A 228 -5.48 14.42 -18.22
N ALA A 229 -5.11 14.33 -19.49
CA ALA A 229 -4.46 15.42 -20.20
C ALA A 229 -5.32 16.70 -20.24
N LYS A 230 -6.66 16.55 -20.35
CA LYS A 230 -7.60 17.67 -20.44
C LYS A 230 -7.99 18.27 -19.09
N PHE A 231 -8.26 17.43 -18.08
CA PHE A 231 -8.92 17.87 -16.84
C PHE A 231 -7.99 17.98 -15.64
N ILE A 232 -6.85 17.26 -15.61
CA ILE A 232 -5.90 17.37 -14.49
C ILE A 232 -5.02 18.61 -14.70
N SER A 233 -4.94 19.44 -13.67
CA SER A 233 -4.03 20.59 -13.66
C SER A 233 -2.65 20.17 -13.20
N GLU A 234 -1.59 20.78 -13.79
CA GLU A 234 -0.23 20.49 -13.37
C GLU A 234 0.05 21.09 -11.98
N SER A 235 0.75 20.34 -11.15
CA SER A 235 1.22 20.78 -9.83
C SER A 235 2.58 20.19 -9.51
N LYS A 236 3.43 20.98 -8.83
CA LYS A 236 4.77 20.57 -8.39
C LYS A 236 4.97 20.96 -6.93
N ALA A 237 5.88 20.27 -6.24
CA ALA A 237 6.27 20.68 -4.92
C ALA A 237 7.16 21.95 -4.97
N PRO A 238 6.98 22.93 -4.06
CA PRO A 238 7.79 24.15 -4.03
C PRO A 238 9.29 23.89 -3.80
N LYS A 239 9.61 22.85 -3.04
CA LYS A 239 10.99 22.39 -2.78
C LYS A 239 11.04 20.89 -3.05
N ALA A 240 11.55 20.51 -4.22
CA ALA A 240 11.73 19.12 -4.57
C ALA A 240 13.00 18.55 -3.92
N VAL A 241 12.86 17.39 -3.28
CA VAL A 241 13.96 16.64 -2.66
C VAL A 241 14.71 15.84 -3.74
N ARG A 242 16.03 15.72 -3.63
CA ARG A 242 16.84 14.96 -4.60
C ARG A 242 16.49 13.46 -4.59
N LEU A 243 16.60 12.84 -5.76
CA LEU A 243 16.40 11.40 -5.91
C LEU A 243 17.58 10.60 -5.30
N ASP A 244 17.25 9.52 -4.62
CA ASP A 244 18.22 8.58 -4.07
C ASP A 244 18.25 7.29 -4.89
N LEU A 245 18.78 7.35 -6.12
CA LEU A 245 18.87 6.20 -7.00
C LEU A 245 19.72 5.06 -6.42
N ARG A 246 20.75 5.38 -5.61
CA ARG A 246 21.56 4.36 -4.92
C ARG A 246 20.74 3.63 -3.87
N GLY A 247 19.93 4.34 -3.10
CA GLY A 247 19.00 3.73 -2.13
C GLY A 247 17.98 2.82 -2.83
N VAL A 248 17.42 3.25 -3.96
CA VAL A 248 16.51 2.42 -4.78
C VAL A 248 17.22 1.18 -5.29
N ALA A 249 18.42 1.30 -5.84
CA ALA A 249 19.18 0.16 -6.33
C ALA A 249 19.51 -0.84 -5.20
N LEU A 250 19.92 -0.36 -4.03
CA LEU A 250 20.23 -1.22 -2.88
C LEU A 250 18.99 -1.98 -2.38
N ILE A 251 17.84 -1.31 -2.22
CA ILE A 251 16.62 -1.99 -1.76
C ILE A 251 16.13 -3.01 -2.78
N THR A 252 16.16 -2.67 -4.07
CA THR A 252 15.79 -3.58 -5.16
C THR A 252 16.72 -4.79 -5.20
N LEU A 253 18.04 -4.58 -5.10
CA LEU A 253 19.01 -5.66 -5.07
C LEU A 253 18.80 -6.58 -3.87
N ALA A 254 18.64 -6.01 -2.66
CA ALA A 254 18.40 -6.79 -1.44
C ALA A 254 17.15 -7.66 -1.57
N MET A 255 16.06 -7.09 -2.11
CA MET A 255 14.81 -7.83 -2.32
C MET A 255 14.93 -8.91 -3.39
N LEU A 256 15.62 -8.64 -4.51
CA LEU A 256 15.89 -9.66 -5.53
C LEU A 256 16.74 -10.80 -4.98
N MET A 257 17.81 -10.50 -4.24
CA MET A 257 18.66 -11.51 -3.59
C MET A 257 17.91 -12.38 -2.60
N LEU A 258 16.79 -11.89 -2.03
CA LEU A 258 15.95 -12.63 -1.10
C LEU A 258 14.84 -13.40 -1.82
N ILE A 259 14.07 -12.72 -2.70
CA ILE A 259 12.86 -13.29 -3.32
C ILE A 259 13.23 -14.29 -4.43
N TYR A 260 14.26 -14.03 -5.22
CA TYR A 260 14.62 -14.92 -6.34
C TYR A 260 14.95 -16.36 -5.88
N PRO A 261 15.82 -16.57 -4.86
CA PRO A 261 16.03 -17.93 -4.35
C PRO A 261 14.79 -18.54 -3.71
N LEU A 262 13.95 -17.75 -3.03
CA LEU A 262 12.71 -18.25 -2.43
C LEU A 262 11.74 -18.79 -3.49
N THR A 263 11.62 -18.12 -4.63
CA THR A 263 10.70 -18.55 -5.70
C THR A 263 11.22 -19.74 -6.49
N ARG A 264 12.54 -19.83 -6.73
CA ARG A 264 13.14 -20.91 -7.53
C ARG A 264 13.78 -22.03 -6.72
N GLY A 265 13.92 -21.85 -5.41
CA GLY A 265 14.63 -22.79 -4.54
C GLY A 265 14.06 -24.20 -4.62
N HIS A 266 12.73 -24.34 -4.57
CA HIS A 266 12.06 -25.64 -4.67
C HIS A 266 12.34 -26.34 -6.01
N GLU A 267 12.23 -25.64 -7.15
CA GLU A 267 12.48 -26.19 -8.49
C GLU A 267 13.94 -26.63 -8.68
N LEU A 268 14.89 -25.92 -8.04
CA LEU A 268 16.33 -26.15 -8.18
C LEU A 268 16.94 -27.01 -7.06
N GLY A 269 16.13 -27.56 -6.17
CA GLY A 269 16.61 -28.39 -5.05
C GLY A 269 17.43 -27.62 -4.01
N TRP A 270 17.14 -26.35 -3.80
CA TRP A 270 17.77 -25.48 -2.81
C TRP A 270 19.30 -25.38 -2.92
N PRO A 271 19.83 -24.89 -4.04
CA PRO A 271 21.25 -24.83 -4.28
C PRO A 271 21.98 -23.89 -3.30
N LEU A 272 23.26 -24.17 -3.02
CA LEU A 272 24.07 -23.39 -2.07
C LEU A 272 24.10 -21.88 -2.42
N TRP A 273 24.16 -21.52 -3.71
CA TRP A 273 24.12 -20.10 -4.12
C TRP A 273 22.83 -19.41 -3.68
N GLY A 274 21.70 -20.13 -3.61
CA GLY A 274 20.44 -19.58 -3.13
C GLY A 274 20.50 -19.18 -1.64
N HIS A 275 21.05 -20.06 -0.81
CA HIS A 275 21.27 -19.75 0.60
C HIS A 275 22.27 -18.60 0.79
N LEU A 276 23.37 -18.59 0.04
CA LEU A 276 24.36 -17.51 0.06
C LEU A 276 23.73 -16.17 -0.41
N SER A 277 22.86 -16.20 -1.41
CA SER A 277 22.13 -15.00 -1.87
C SER A 277 21.22 -14.45 -0.78
N MET A 278 20.42 -15.31 -0.11
CA MET A 278 19.55 -14.88 0.98
C MET A 278 20.34 -14.29 2.16
N VAL A 279 21.45 -14.91 2.55
CA VAL A 279 22.36 -14.36 3.57
C VAL A 279 22.99 -13.06 3.09
N GLY A 280 23.43 -13.00 1.82
CA GLY A 280 24.00 -11.81 1.19
C GLY A 280 23.02 -10.63 1.19
N SER A 281 21.71 -10.88 1.06
CA SER A 281 20.69 -9.84 1.10
C SER A 281 20.70 -9.06 2.42
N LEU A 282 21.00 -9.71 3.55
CA LEU A 282 21.11 -9.04 4.86
C LEU A 282 22.24 -8.00 4.86
N PHE A 283 23.39 -8.32 4.24
CA PHE A 283 24.49 -7.35 4.12
C PHE A 283 24.11 -6.18 3.23
N VAL A 284 23.35 -6.41 2.16
CA VAL A 284 22.85 -5.33 1.30
C VAL A 284 21.81 -4.47 2.04
N PHE A 285 20.94 -5.05 2.89
CA PHE A 285 20.05 -4.27 3.77
C PHE A 285 20.85 -3.43 4.78
N VAL A 286 21.91 -3.97 5.36
CA VAL A 286 22.80 -3.19 6.24
C VAL A 286 23.46 -2.05 5.47
N ALA A 287 23.97 -2.31 4.25
CA ALA A 287 24.54 -1.28 3.39
C ALA A 287 23.50 -0.19 3.05
N LEU A 288 22.24 -0.57 2.79
CA LEU A 288 21.14 0.38 2.59
C LEU A 288 20.95 1.27 3.82
N VAL A 289 20.88 0.70 5.02
CA VAL A 289 20.72 1.49 6.27
C VAL A 289 21.88 2.45 6.47
N VAL A 290 23.13 2.00 6.24
CA VAL A 290 24.33 2.84 6.33
C VAL A 290 24.29 3.97 5.29
N HIS A 291 23.91 3.65 4.05
CA HIS A 291 23.75 4.64 2.98
C HIS A 291 22.68 5.68 3.35
N GLN A 292 21.51 5.27 3.84
CA GLN A 292 20.43 6.17 4.24
C GLN A 292 20.86 7.11 5.39
N ARG A 293 21.58 6.57 6.40
CA ARG A 293 22.14 7.38 7.50
C ARG A 293 23.11 8.44 6.98
N ARG A 294 24.04 8.05 6.10
CA ARG A 294 25.01 8.99 5.51
C ARG A 294 24.31 10.05 4.68
N LYS A 295 23.34 9.65 3.86
CA LYS A 295 22.60 10.57 2.98
C LYS A 295 21.74 11.56 3.75
N ALA A 296 21.12 11.14 4.86
CA ALA A 296 20.39 12.04 5.76
C ALA A 296 21.30 13.14 6.34
N LEU A 297 22.58 12.81 6.63
CA LEU A 297 23.54 13.76 7.17
C LEU A 297 24.17 14.65 6.10
N THR A 298 24.23 14.22 4.82
CA THR A 298 24.94 14.92 3.76
C THR A 298 24.04 15.91 3.02
N ASP A 299 22.89 15.47 2.51
CA ASP A 299 22.00 16.29 1.68
C ASP A 299 20.54 16.33 2.17
N GLY A 300 20.24 15.67 3.30
CA GLY A 300 18.91 15.65 3.90
C GLY A 300 17.82 15.00 3.03
N SER A 301 18.21 14.18 2.03
CA SER A 301 17.26 13.57 1.09
C SER A 301 17.36 12.05 1.03
N PRO A 302 17.31 11.32 2.18
CA PRO A 302 17.33 9.86 2.17
C PRO A 302 16.05 9.31 1.52
N LEU A 303 16.13 8.11 0.91
CA LEU A 303 14.96 7.39 0.39
C LEU A 303 14.00 7.03 1.53
N ILE A 304 14.57 6.53 2.62
CA ILE A 304 13.88 6.12 3.84
C ILE A 304 14.32 7.04 4.97
N GLU A 305 13.37 7.78 5.55
CA GLU A 305 13.63 8.64 6.71
C GLU A 305 13.78 7.77 7.98
N LEU A 306 15.03 7.47 8.35
CA LEU A 306 15.32 6.57 9.48
C LEU A 306 14.94 7.16 10.84
N SER A 307 14.78 8.48 10.94
CA SER A 307 14.32 9.15 12.17
C SER A 307 12.94 8.70 12.60
N LEU A 308 12.08 8.34 11.62
CA LEU A 308 10.73 7.85 11.87
C LEU A 308 10.72 6.53 12.66
N PHE A 309 11.74 5.69 12.53
CA PHE A 309 11.84 4.44 13.28
C PHE A 309 12.14 4.64 14.78
N ARG A 310 12.51 5.86 15.20
CA ARG A 310 12.61 6.21 16.62
C ARG A 310 11.23 6.38 17.26
N VAL A 311 10.22 6.63 16.47
CA VAL A 311 8.82 6.67 16.90
C VAL A 311 8.33 5.22 17.03
N LYS A 312 8.08 4.75 18.25
CA LYS A 312 7.73 3.35 18.52
C LYS A 312 6.49 2.88 17.78
N SER A 313 5.47 3.73 17.67
CA SER A 313 4.24 3.43 16.91
C SER A 313 4.50 3.22 15.43
N PHE A 314 5.39 4.04 14.85
CA PHE A 314 5.77 3.92 13.45
C PHE A 314 6.55 2.62 13.20
N ALA A 315 7.57 2.33 14.01
CA ALA A 315 8.36 1.10 13.88
C ALA A 315 7.49 -0.16 14.05
N ALA A 316 6.60 -0.19 15.05
CA ALA A 316 5.66 -1.28 15.24
C ALA A 316 4.67 -1.39 14.07
N GLY A 317 4.15 -0.27 13.59
CA GLY A 317 3.24 -0.23 12.44
C GLY A 317 3.87 -0.75 11.15
N ILE A 318 5.12 -0.39 10.87
CA ILE A 318 5.91 -0.92 9.75
C ILE A 318 6.10 -2.44 9.87
N ALA A 319 6.42 -2.94 11.08
CA ALA A 319 6.56 -4.38 11.32
C ALA A 319 5.23 -5.12 11.10
N VAL A 320 4.11 -4.57 11.59
CA VAL A 320 2.76 -5.12 11.33
C VAL A 320 2.47 -5.12 9.84
N GLN A 321 2.75 -4.02 9.13
CA GLN A 321 2.46 -3.89 7.71
C GLN A 321 3.25 -4.88 6.84
N LEU A 322 4.55 -5.06 7.15
CA LEU A 322 5.40 -6.07 6.48
C LEU A 322 4.85 -7.48 6.68
N THR A 323 4.62 -7.84 7.95
CA THR A 323 4.15 -9.18 8.33
C THR A 323 2.75 -9.44 7.76
N PHE A 324 1.89 -8.43 7.75
CA PHE A 324 0.55 -8.51 7.16
C PHE A 324 0.60 -8.74 5.64
N GLY A 325 1.49 -8.02 4.94
CA GLY A 325 1.76 -8.25 3.52
C GLY A 325 2.19 -9.70 3.24
N VAL A 326 3.10 -10.25 4.06
CA VAL A 326 3.53 -11.66 3.94
C VAL A 326 2.34 -12.60 4.07
N GLY A 327 1.50 -12.43 5.09
CA GLY A 327 0.31 -13.26 5.29
C GLY A 327 -0.68 -13.20 4.12
N LEU A 328 -0.91 -12.00 3.57
CA LEU A 328 -1.78 -11.81 2.40
C LEU A 328 -1.22 -12.51 1.15
N GLY A 329 0.11 -12.34 0.90
CA GLY A 329 0.76 -12.96 -0.25
C GLY A 329 0.66 -14.48 -0.23
N ILE A 330 0.87 -15.10 0.94
CA ILE A 330 0.70 -16.56 1.10
C ILE A 330 -0.78 -16.93 0.92
N PHE A 331 -1.69 -16.32 1.69
CA PHE A 331 -3.08 -16.74 1.76
C PHE A 331 -3.79 -16.70 0.40
N PHE A 332 -3.77 -15.58 -0.31
CA PHE A 332 -4.54 -15.44 -1.54
C PHE A 332 -4.07 -16.36 -2.66
N LEU A 333 -2.76 -16.56 -2.82
CA LEU A 333 -2.25 -17.47 -3.84
C LEU A 333 -2.60 -18.92 -3.50
N VAL A 334 -2.31 -19.35 -2.26
CA VAL A 334 -2.59 -20.73 -1.81
C VAL A 334 -4.08 -21.05 -1.86
N TRP A 335 -4.92 -20.10 -1.45
CA TRP A 335 -6.39 -20.24 -1.50
C TRP A 335 -6.91 -20.41 -2.93
N THR A 336 -6.36 -19.63 -3.89
CA THR A 336 -6.72 -19.77 -5.31
C THR A 336 -6.30 -21.13 -5.87
N LEU A 337 -5.05 -21.56 -5.61
CA LEU A 337 -4.54 -22.86 -6.05
C LEU A 337 -5.37 -24.02 -5.46
N TYR A 338 -5.71 -23.94 -4.17
CA TYR A 338 -6.55 -24.92 -3.50
C TYR A 338 -7.93 -25.08 -4.18
N MET A 339 -8.64 -23.96 -4.41
CA MET A 339 -9.97 -24.03 -5.02
C MET A 339 -9.95 -24.53 -6.45
N GLN A 340 -9.02 -24.05 -7.28
CA GLN A 340 -9.06 -24.34 -8.72
C GLN A 340 -8.28 -25.59 -9.09
N MET A 341 -7.10 -25.82 -8.51
CA MET A 341 -6.27 -26.98 -8.82
C MET A 341 -6.56 -28.17 -7.85
N GLY A 342 -6.81 -27.87 -6.57
CA GLY A 342 -7.15 -28.88 -5.57
C GLY A 342 -8.58 -29.39 -5.72
N LEU A 343 -9.57 -28.50 -5.63
CA LEU A 343 -10.99 -28.87 -5.68
C LEU A 343 -11.55 -28.96 -7.11
N GLY A 344 -10.79 -28.58 -8.13
CA GLY A 344 -11.23 -28.57 -9.53
C GLY A 344 -12.37 -27.58 -9.83
N TRP A 345 -12.51 -26.50 -9.01
CA TRP A 345 -13.59 -25.53 -9.21
C TRP A 345 -13.32 -24.65 -10.43
N SER A 346 -14.41 -24.23 -11.09
CA SER A 346 -14.33 -23.22 -12.13
C SER A 346 -13.82 -21.88 -11.57
N VAL A 347 -13.23 -21.07 -12.42
CA VAL A 347 -12.72 -19.74 -12.08
C VAL A 347 -13.84 -18.89 -11.50
N LEU A 348 -15.04 -18.94 -12.11
CA LEU A 348 -16.22 -18.21 -11.64
C LEU A 348 -16.65 -18.66 -10.23
N ARG A 349 -16.71 -19.97 -9.97
CA ARG A 349 -17.07 -20.48 -8.64
C ARG A 349 -16.06 -20.02 -7.59
N ALA A 350 -14.76 -20.09 -7.89
CA ALA A 350 -13.70 -19.60 -7.00
C ALA A 350 -13.83 -18.08 -6.73
N GLY A 351 -14.06 -17.27 -7.78
CA GLY A 351 -14.23 -15.83 -7.66
C GLY A 351 -15.45 -15.43 -6.82
N VAL A 352 -16.60 -16.03 -7.10
CA VAL A 352 -17.86 -15.76 -6.35
C VAL A 352 -17.72 -16.17 -4.89
N THR A 353 -17.00 -17.26 -4.58
CA THR A 353 -16.72 -17.69 -3.20
C THR A 353 -15.94 -16.61 -2.40
N GLY A 354 -15.18 -15.73 -3.05
CA GLY A 354 -14.48 -14.63 -2.41
C GLY A 354 -15.33 -13.40 -2.05
N ILE A 355 -16.56 -13.28 -2.60
CA ILE A 355 -17.41 -12.11 -2.38
C ILE A 355 -17.72 -11.88 -0.90
N PRO A 356 -18.12 -12.87 -0.07
CA PRO A 356 -18.39 -12.70 1.35
C PRO A 356 -17.21 -12.07 2.10
N PHE A 357 -15.97 -12.50 1.80
CA PHE A 357 -14.77 -11.93 2.38
C PHE A 357 -14.64 -10.43 2.05
N SER A 358 -14.74 -10.07 0.78
CA SER A 358 -14.55 -8.70 0.31
C SER A 358 -15.63 -7.74 0.84
N VAL A 359 -16.89 -8.19 0.91
CA VAL A 359 -18.00 -7.44 1.52
C VAL A 359 -17.72 -7.21 3.00
N ALA A 360 -17.32 -8.25 3.72
CA ALA A 360 -17.00 -8.16 5.14
C ALA A 360 -15.84 -7.19 5.42
N VAL A 361 -14.77 -7.21 4.59
CA VAL A 361 -13.66 -6.24 4.67
C VAL A 361 -14.20 -4.81 4.57
N SER A 362 -14.99 -4.52 3.54
CA SER A 362 -15.48 -3.17 3.25
C SER A 362 -16.39 -2.63 4.36
N VAL A 363 -17.33 -3.45 4.84
CA VAL A 363 -18.25 -3.10 5.93
C VAL A 363 -17.50 -2.89 7.24
N ALA A 364 -16.62 -3.81 7.60
CA ALA A 364 -15.86 -3.73 8.84
C ALA A 364 -14.87 -2.55 8.83
N ALA A 365 -14.21 -2.25 7.71
CA ALA A 365 -13.35 -1.08 7.58
C ALA A 365 -14.11 0.23 7.81
N GLY A 366 -15.29 0.39 7.21
CA GLY A 366 -16.14 1.55 7.41
C GLY A 366 -16.58 1.74 8.87
N ILE A 367 -17.02 0.67 9.52
CA ILE A 367 -17.44 0.69 10.94
C ILE A 367 -16.23 0.95 11.85
N SER A 368 -15.08 0.34 11.54
CA SER A 368 -13.85 0.45 12.32
C SER A 368 -13.41 1.91 12.47
N VAL A 369 -13.20 2.61 11.36
CA VAL A 369 -12.69 3.98 11.35
C VAL A 369 -13.70 4.95 11.99
N GLN A 370 -14.99 4.81 11.68
CA GLN A 370 -16.01 5.77 12.12
C GLN A 370 -16.44 5.59 13.58
N LYS A 371 -16.52 4.35 14.07
CA LYS A 371 -17.15 4.06 15.37
C LYS A 371 -16.25 3.36 16.37
N LEU A 372 -15.45 2.38 15.92
CA LEU A 372 -14.73 1.51 16.86
C LEU A 372 -13.40 2.11 17.31
N VAL A 373 -12.58 2.61 16.39
CA VAL A 373 -11.25 3.15 16.71
C VAL A 373 -11.33 4.36 17.64
N PRO A 374 -12.25 5.33 17.47
CA PRO A 374 -12.37 6.44 18.42
C PRO A 374 -12.69 5.99 19.86
N ARG A 375 -13.41 4.87 20.01
CA ARG A 375 -13.81 4.33 21.35
C ARG A 375 -12.76 3.42 21.94
N PHE A 376 -12.20 2.49 21.16
CA PHE A 376 -11.41 1.35 21.65
C PHE A 376 -9.93 1.41 21.25
N GLY A 377 -9.54 2.32 20.34
CA GLY A 377 -8.14 2.48 19.90
C GLY A 377 -7.55 1.18 19.35
N ARG A 378 -6.30 0.84 19.76
CA ARG A 378 -5.59 -0.36 19.27
C ARG A 378 -6.29 -1.69 19.52
N LYS A 379 -7.21 -1.75 20.51
CA LYS A 379 -7.97 -2.98 20.77
C LYS A 379 -8.79 -3.42 19.57
N VAL A 380 -9.16 -2.48 18.68
CA VAL A 380 -9.87 -2.79 17.43
C VAL A 380 -8.99 -3.60 16.49
N LEU A 381 -7.72 -3.20 16.33
CA LEU A 381 -6.76 -3.93 15.48
C LEU A 381 -6.46 -5.31 16.06
N GLN A 382 -6.30 -5.39 17.40
CA GLN A 382 -6.09 -6.67 18.10
C GLN A 382 -7.30 -7.59 17.94
N ALA A 383 -8.53 -7.08 18.08
CA ALA A 383 -9.75 -7.84 17.81
C ALA A 383 -9.82 -8.28 16.34
N GLY A 384 -9.38 -7.45 15.41
CA GLY A 384 -9.25 -7.79 13.99
C GLY A 384 -8.31 -8.98 13.77
N ALA A 385 -7.13 -8.99 14.39
CA ALA A 385 -6.18 -10.09 14.29
C ALA A 385 -6.75 -11.39 14.88
N LEU A 386 -7.42 -11.32 16.04
CA LEU A 386 -8.07 -12.48 16.65
C LEU A 386 -9.23 -13.00 15.78
N LEU A 387 -10.02 -12.12 15.16
CA LEU A 387 -11.06 -12.54 14.22
C LEU A 387 -10.47 -13.22 12.98
N MET A 388 -9.37 -12.71 12.43
CA MET A 388 -8.69 -13.37 11.31
C MET A 388 -8.20 -14.76 11.71
N ILE A 389 -7.58 -14.90 12.88
CA ILE A 389 -7.12 -16.21 13.40
C ILE A 389 -8.32 -17.13 13.62
N ALA A 390 -9.41 -16.65 14.23
CA ALA A 390 -10.60 -17.44 14.46
C ALA A 390 -11.24 -17.93 13.15
N GLY A 391 -11.39 -17.02 12.17
CA GLY A 391 -11.89 -17.38 10.84
C GLY A 391 -11.01 -18.41 10.14
N LEU A 392 -9.68 -18.26 10.28
CA LEU A 392 -8.71 -19.21 9.71
C LEU A 392 -8.80 -20.59 10.38
N LEU A 393 -8.97 -20.65 11.71
CA LEU A 393 -9.17 -21.90 12.43
C LEU A 393 -10.50 -22.56 12.09
N ILE A 394 -11.58 -21.80 11.89
CA ILE A 394 -12.85 -22.31 11.39
C ILE A 394 -12.64 -22.90 9.99
N TYR A 395 -11.92 -22.21 9.10
CA TYR A 395 -11.64 -22.68 7.76
C TYR A 395 -10.83 -23.98 7.76
N LEU A 396 -9.81 -24.04 8.63
CA LEU A 396 -9.01 -25.25 8.82
C LEU A 396 -9.89 -26.42 9.26
N TRP A 397 -10.71 -26.23 10.29
CA TRP A 397 -11.66 -27.24 10.76
C TRP A 397 -12.63 -27.71 9.67
N GLU A 398 -13.22 -26.78 8.89
CA GLU A 398 -14.12 -27.14 7.78
C GLU A 398 -13.39 -27.91 6.68
N SER A 399 -12.16 -27.50 6.34
CA SER A 399 -11.35 -28.20 5.35
C SER A 399 -10.95 -29.60 5.78
N GLU A 400 -10.75 -29.84 7.08
CA GLU A 400 -10.51 -31.18 7.66
C GLU A 400 -11.78 -32.03 7.63
N GLN A 401 -12.95 -31.46 7.96
CA GLN A 401 -14.22 -32.21 8.01
C GLN A 401 -14.74 -32.59 6.63
N TYR A 402 -14.65 -31.69 5.67
CA TYR A 402 -15.27 -31.85 4.36
C TYR A 402 -14.28 -32.23 3.25
N GLY A 403 -12.98 -32.01 3.45
CA GLY A 403 -11.92 -32.32 2.49
C GLY A 403 -12.26 -31.83 1.08
N MET A 404 -12.28 -32.73 0.11
CA MET A 404 -12.64 -32.42 -1.29
C MET A 404 -14.14 -32.10 -1.46
N GLY A 405 -15.00 -32.43 -0.51
CA GLY A 405 -16.45 -32.18 -0.56
C GLY A 405 -16.88 -30.81 -0.06
N ILE A 406 -15.95 -29.94 0.35
CA ILE A 406 -16.28 -28.60 0.86
C ILE A 406 -17.04 -27.78 -0.20
N SER A 407 -18.03 -27.01 0.25
CA SER A 407 -18.85 -26.14 -0.62
C SER A 407 -18.55 -24.66 -0.41
N SER A 408 -18.92 -23.80 -1.38
CA SER A 408 -18.77 -22.34 -1.28
C SER A 408 -19.51 -21.76 -0.06
N TRP A 409 -20.64 -22.36 0.36
CA TRP A 409 -21.41 -21.90 1.51
C TRP A 409 -20.72 -22.16 2.85
N GLN A 410 -20.04 -23.29 2.97
CA GLN A 410 -19.22 -23.61 4.13
C GLN A 410 -18.04 -22.63 4.22
N MET A 411 -17.34 -22.38 3.11
CA MET A 411 -16.27 -21.38 3.08
C MET A 411 -16.75 -19.94 3.39
N ALA A 412 -18.04 -19.62 3.18
CA ALA A 412 -18.54 -18.27 3.39
C ALA A 412 -18.41 -17.79 4.83
N VAL A 413 -18.65 -18.66 5.82
CA VAL A 413 -18.58 -18.31 7.25
C VAL A 413 -17.16 -17.89 7.66
N PRO A 414 -16.14 -18.73 7.50
CA PRO A 414 -14.76 -18.34 7.84
C PRO A 414 -14.28 -17.14 7.03
N LEU A 415 -14.67 -17.01 5.75
CA LEU A 415 -14.29 -15.87 4.92
C LEU A 415 -14.91 -14.56 5.41
N VAL A 416 -16.17 -14.54 5.88
CA VAL A 416 -16.79 -13.37 6.49
C VAL A 416 -16.04 -12.98 7.77
N VAL A 417 -15.72 -13.94 8.63
CA VAL A 417 -15.01 -13.68 9.89
C VAL A 417 -13.60 -13.13 9.62
N MET A 418 -12.85 -13.75 8.69
CA MET A 418 -11.53 -13.27 8.27
C MET A 418 -11.61 -11.89 7.64
N GLY A 419 -12.56 -11.67 6.73
CA GLY A 419 -12.76 -10.38 6.07
C GLY A 419 -13.11 -9.26 7.04
N ALA A 420 -13.98 -9.53 8.01
CA ALA A 420 -14.28 -8.58 9.08
C ALA A 420 -13.01 -8.24 9.89
N GLY A 421 -12.22 -9.26 10.26
CA GLY A 421 -10.94 -9.07 10.93
C GLY A 421 -9.97 -8.22 10.13
N MET A 422 -9.82 -8.47 8.83
CA MET A 422 -8.97 -7.67 7.94
C MET A 422 -9.43 -6.21 7.87
N GLY A 423 -10.74 -5.95 7.74
CA GLY A 423 -11.30 -4.60 7.71
C GLY A 423 -11.03 -3.82 9.00
N LEU A 424 -11.00 -4.51 10.16
CA LEU A 424 -10.65 -3.89 11.44
C LEU A 424 -9.16 -3.54 11.56
N ILE A 425 -8.28 -4.10 10.71
CA ILE A 425 -6.83 -3.86 10.74
C ILE A 425 -6.44 -2.81 9.70
N VAL A 426 -6.74 -3.04 8.42
CA VAL A 426 -6.13 -2.31 7.29
C VAL A 426 -6.42 -0.82 7.34
N ALA A 427 -7.69 -0.44 7.51
CA ALA A 427 -8.08 0.96 7.49
C ALA A 427 -7.52 1.76 8.69
N PRO A 428 -7.64 1.30 9.96
CA PRO A 428 -7.15 2.08 11.09
C PRO A 428 -5.65 1.97 11.35
N LEU A 429 -4.97 0.95 10.84
CA LEU A 429 -3.54 0.78 11.06
C LEU A 429 -2.75 1.97 10.50
N THR A 430 -3.06 2.38 9.27
CA THR A 430 -2.41 3.51 8.61
C THR A 430 -2.61 4.81 9.40
N ASP A 431 -3.84 5.06 9.85
CA ASP A 431 -4.18 6.22 10.67
C ASP A 431 -3.41 6.25 12.00
N MET A 432 -3.37 5.12 12.70
CA MET A 432 -2.66 5.02 13.99
C MET A 432 -1.14 5.19 13.84
N VAL A 433 -0.57 4.64 12.77
CA VAL A 433 0.88 4.76 12.51
C VAL A 433 1.25 6.19 12.14
N LEU A 434 0.42 6.86 11.34
CA LEU A 434 0.68 8.24 10.90
C LEU A 434 0.33 9.30 11.95
N SER A 435 -0.49 8.98 12.96
CA SER A 435 -0.95 9.95 13.97
C SER A 435 0.18 10.54 14.83
N GLU A 436 1.30 9.84 14.99
CA GLU A 436 2.47 10.29 15.76
C GLU A 436 3.62 10.78 14.86
N VAL A 437 3.44 10.74 13.53
CA VAL A 437 4.44 11.21 12.57
C VAL A 437 4.28 12.73 12.37
N PRO A 438 5.38 13.51 12.42
CA PRO A 438 5.34 14.93 12.10
C PRO A 438 4.72 15.19 10.72
N LYS A 439 3.92 16.27 10.60
CA LYS A 439 3.17 16.59 9.37
C LYS A 439 4.08 16.74 8.14
N GLU A 440 5.29 17.24 8.33
CA GLU A 440 6.32 17.39 7.30
C GLU A 440 6.80 16.04 6.72
N HIS A 441 6.73 14.95 7.48
CA HIS A 441 7.15 13.60 7.09
C HIS A 441 5.98 12.66 6.73
N ALA A 442 4.73 13.12 6.84
CA ALA A 442 3.53 12.28 6.64
C ALA A 442 3.48 11.64 5.24
N GLY A 443 3.88 12.35 4.21
CA GLY A 443 3.96 11.82 2.84
C GLY A 443 4.99 10.70 2.69
N SER A 444 6.20 10.92 3.20
CA SER A 444 7.27 9.90 3.19
C SER A 444 6.89 8.67 4.03
N ALA A 445 6.26 8.89 5.19
CA ALA A 445 5.79 7.81 6.06
C ALA A 445 4.70 6.96 5.39
N SER A 446 3.71 7.59 4.76
CA SER A 446 2.64 6.90 4.02
C SER A 446 3.20 6.10 2.83
N GLY A 447 4.13 6.70 2.07
CA GLY A 447 4.82 6.01 0.99
C GLY A 447 5.59 4.77 1.49
N LEU A 448 6.29 4.89 2.63
CA LEU A 448 7.04 3.79 3.22
C LEU A 448 6.11 2.65 3.72
N ILE A 449 4.97 2.98 4.34
CA ILE A 449 3.96 2.00 4.77
C ILE A 449 3.50 1.15 3.58
N ASN A 450 3.11 1.80 2.48
CA ASN A 450 2.67 1.09 1.27
C ASN A 450 3.79 0.27 0.63
N THR A 451 5.02 0.83 0.55
CA THR A 451 6.18 0.12 0.03
C THR A 451 6.45 -1.15 0.82
N VAL A 452 6.46 -1.06 2.15
CA VAL A 452 6.73 -2.19 3.04
C VAL A 452 5.64 -3.25 2.93
N GLN A 453 4.37 -2.86 2.78
CA GLN A 453 3.29 -3.82 2.53
C GLN A 453 3.50 -4.60 1.23
N GLN A 454 3.83 -3.91 0.15
CA GLN A 454 4.08 -4.55 -1.15
C GLN A 454 5.32 -5.46 -1.12
N MET A 455 6.38 -5.04 -0.41
CA MET A 455 7.55 -5.89 -0.17
C MET A 455 7.16 -7.15 0.63
N GLY A 456 6.33 -7.00 1.66
CA GLY A 456 5.78 -8.12 2.42
C GLY A 456 4.99 -9.07 1.53
N THR A 457 4.11 -8.55 0.67
CA THR A 457 3.31 -9.35 -0.27
C THR A 457 4.21 -10.11 -1.24
N ALA A 458 5.22 -9.47 -1.84
CA ALA A 458 6.17 -10.13 -2.73
C ALA A 458 6.98 -11.23 -2.01
N LEU A 459 7.38 -10.98 -0.76
CA LEU A 459 8.05 -11.98 0.08
C LEU A 459 7.11 -13.15 0.40
N GLY A 460 5.85 -12.87 0.74
CA GLY A 460 4.83 -13.89 0.99
C GLY A 460 4.59 -14.80 -0.21
N LEU A 461 4.48 -14.20 -1.40
CA LEU A 461 4.36 -14.95 -2.66
C LEU A 461 5.57 -15.85 -2.91
N GLY A 462 6.79 -15.36 -2.62
CA GLY A 462 8.00 -16.20 -2.69
C GLY A 462 8.00 -17.36 -1.70
N LEU A 463 7.50 -17.12 -0.46
CA LEU A 463 7.40 -18.15 0.57
C LEU A 463 6.40 -19.25 0.25
N VAL A 464 5.44 -19.05 -0.67
CA VAL A 464 4.53 -20.12 -1.12
C VAL A 464 5.31 -21.31 -1.69
N SER A 465 6.47 -21.09 -2.32
CA SER A 465 7.37 -22.16 -2.78
C SER A 465 7.78 -23.11 -1.65
N VAL A 466 8.06 -22.55 -0.47
CA VAL A 466 8.46 -23.32 0.71
C VAL A 466 7.25 -23.93 1.43
N VAL A 467 6.24 -23.10 1.64
CA VAL A 467 5.11 -23.43 2.53
C VAL A 467 4.12 -24.38 1.85
N PHE A 468 3.71 -24.07 0.63
CA PHE A 468 2.68 -24.81 -0.09
C PHE A 468 3.26 -25.89 -1.00
N PHE A 469 4.18 -25.51 -1.90
CA PHE A 469 4.76 -26.48 -2.83
C PHE A 469 5.74 -27.43 -2.13
N GLY A 470 6.41 -27.00 -1.04
CA GLY A 470 7.18 -27.90 -0.19
C GLY A 470 6.31 -28.96 0.51
N ALA A 471 5.09 -28.60 0.93
CA ALA A 471 4.12 -29.53 1.50
C ALA A 471 3.48 -30.44 0.45
N LEU A 472 3.26 -29.91 -0.77
CA LEU A 472 2.67 -30.68 -1.87
C LEU A 472 3.59 -31.81 -2.36
N GLY A 473 4.92 -31.65 -2.19
CA GLY A 473 5.92 -32.63 -2.63
C GLY A 473 6.10 -32.71 -4.15
N ASP A 474 6.95 -33.65 -4.59
CA ASP A 474 7.22 -33.88 -6.00
C ASP A 474 6.10 -34.72 -6.63
N ARG A 475 5.27 -34.07 -7.45
CA ARG A 475 4.22 -34.63 -8.29
C ARG A 475 3.40 -35.76 -7.65
N PRO A 476 2.34 -35.44 -6.93
CA PRO A 476 1.42 -36.46 -6.41
C PRO A 476 0.86 -37.31 -7.56
N ALA A 477 0.58 -38.59 -7.28
CA ALA A 477 -0.08 -39.46 -8.25
C ALA A 477 -1.43 -38.85 -8.69
N PRO A 478 -1.91 -39.09 -9.92
CA PRO A 478 -3.13 -38.45 -10.43
C PRO A 478 -4.34 -38.54 -9.49
N GLU A 479 -4.51 -39.70 -8.80
CA GLU A 479 -5.59 -39.93 -7.84
C GLU A 479 -5.39 -39.18 -6.50
N ALA A 480 -4.17 -38.83 -6.16
CA ALA A 480 -3.82 -38.15 -4.91
C ALA A 480 -3.70 -36.62 -5.06
N VAL A 481 -3.85 -36.04 -6.27
CA VAL A 481 -3.68 -34.61 -6.52
C VAL A 481 -4.60 -33.79 -5.62
N GLY A 482 -5.90 -34.04 -5.62
CA GLY A 482 -6.86 -33.30 -4.82
C GLY A 482 -6.56 -33.36 -3.31
N PRO A 483 -6.45 -34.55 -2.70
CA PRO A 483 -6.06 -34.69 -1.29
C PRO A 483 -4.74 -33.97 -0.94
N ALA A 484 -3.70 -34.11 -1.78
CA ALA A 484 -2.41 -33.46 -1.55
C ALA A 484 -2.53 -31.90 -1.54
N PHE A 485 -3.39 -31.33 -2.40
CA PHE A 485 -3.67 -29.88 -2.38
C PHE A 485 -4.43 -29.46 -1.12
N VAL A 486 -5.36 -30.30 -0.62
CA VAL A 486 -6.04 -30.07 0.67
C VAL A 486 -5.04 -30.05 1.82
N ASP A 487 -4.16 -31.05 1.90
CA ASP A 487 -3.13 -31.13 2.95
C ASP A 487 -2.15 -29.95 2.89
N ALA A 488 -1.67 -29.60 1.69
CA ALA A 488 -0.77 -28.46 1.49
C ALA A 488 -1.47 -27.13 1.84
N PHE A 489 -2.75 -26.98 1.54
CA PHE A 489 -3.56 -25.84 1.94
C PHE A 489 -3.67 -25.75 3.47
N GLN A 490 -4.03 -26.83 4.15
CA GLN A 490 -4.15 -26.88 5.61
C GLN A 490 -2.81 -26.52 6.29
N GLN A 491 -1.70 -27.09 5.82
CA GLN A 491 -0.37 -26.74 6.34
C GLN A 491 -0.05 -25.25 6.13
N SER A 492 -0.42 -24.69 4.97
CA SER A 492 -0.23 -23.27 4.68
C SER A 492 -1.06 -22.36 5.61
N LEU A 493 -2.28 -22.79 5.99
CA LEU A 493 -3.12 -22.05 6.95
C LEU A 493 -2.44 -21.94 8.33
N TRP A 494 -1.72 -22.97 8.80
CA TRP A 494 -0.96 -22.89 10.04
C TRP A 494 0.17 -21.85 9.98
N TRP A 495 0.86 -21.72 8.84
CA TRP A 495 1.85 -20.67 8.64
C TRP A 495 1.21 -19.29 8.71
N VAL A 496 0.07 -19.10 8.04
CA VAL A 496 -0.68 -17.83 8.09
C VAL A 496 -1.16 -17.53 9.51
N ALA A 497 -1.61 -18.54 10.27
CA ALA A 497 -1.98 -18.38 11.68
C ALA A 497 -0.79 -17.93 12.53
N GLY A 498 0.39 -18.50 12.31
CA GLY A 498 1.63 -18.06 12.94
C GLY A 498 1.96 -16.60 12.65
N VAL A 499 1.87 -16.20 11.38
CA VAL A 499 2.06 -14.81 10.93
C VAL A 499 1.06 -13.86 11.61
N LEU A 500 -0.23 -14.22 11.66
CA LEU A 500 -1.26 -13.42 12.34
C LEU A 500 -1.04 -13.34 13.85
N SER A 501 -0.52 -14.39 14.47
CA SER A 501 -0.15 -14.39 15.89
C SER A 501 0.99 -13.43 16.18
N VAL A 502 2.01 -13.38 15.30
CA VAL A 502 3.09 -12.39 15.39
C VAL A 502 2.52 -10.97 15.25
N ILE A 503 1.62 -10.74 14.28
CA ILE A 503 0.94 -9.45 14.11
C ILE A 503 0.21 -9.04 15.39
N PHE A 504 -0.57 -9.94 15.99
CA PHE A 504 -1.27 -9.69 17.23
C PHE A 504 -0.33 -9.26 18.37
N LEU A 505 0.80 -9.95 18.50
CA LEU A 505 1.82 -9.61 19.51
C LEU A 505 2.48 -8.25 19.24
N VAL A 506 2.88 -7.97 18.01
CA VAL A 506 3.50 -6.69 17.64
C VAL A 506 2.54 -5.52 17.83
N MET A 507 1.22 -5.72 17.67
CA MET A 507 0.22 -4.68 17.92
C MET A 507 0.21 -4.16 19.37
N PHE A 508 0.75 -4.89 20.35
CA PHE A 508 0.90 -4.35 21.70
C PHE A 508 1.90 -3.18 21.79
N ALA A 509 2.79 -3.05 20.83
CA ALA A 509 3.72 -1.91 20.72
C ALA A 509 3.07 -0.66 20.11
N LEU A 510 1.88 -0.76 19.51
CA LEU A 510 1.13 0.38 19.00
C LEU A 510 0.54 1.22 20.15
N PRO A 511 0.31 2.54 19.96
CA PRO A 511 -0.29 3.40 20.97
C PRO A 511 -1.71 2.93 21.30
N ALA A 512 -2.13 3.09 22.57
CA ALA A 512 -3.44 2.65 23.03
C ALA A 512 -4.59 3.38 22.30
N ARG A 513 -4.39 4.65 21.96
CA ARG A 513 -5.34 5.50 21.19
C ARG A 513 -4.55 6.40 20.23
N PRO A 514 -5.12 6.74 19.05
CA PRO A 514 -4.56 7.78 18.21
C PRO A 514 -4.54 9.10 19.01
N ARG A 515 -3.43 9.84 18.98
CA ARG A 515 -3.43 11.18 19.50
C ARG A 515 -4.33 12.03 18.62
N ALA A 516 -5.40 12.59 19.18
CA ALA A 516 -6.14 13.65 18.52
C ALA A 516 -5.13 14.74 18.17
N HIS A 517 -5.10 15.17 16.91
CA HIS A 517 -4.33 16.33 16.51
C HIS A 517 -4.84 17.48 17.39
N ALA A 518 -4.04 17.89 18.38
CA ALA A 518 -4.32 19.11 19.11
C ALA A 518 -4.39 20.21 18.05
N GLU A 519 -5.59 20.71 17.78
CA GLU A 519 -5.76 21.98 17.11
C GLU A 519 -4.93 22.95 17.95
N SER A 520 -3.82 23.40 17.39
CA SER A 520 -3.08 24.52 17.93
C SER A 520 -4.07 25.68 17.98
N GLY A 521 -4.63 25.92 19.18
CA GLY A 521 -5.42 27.09 19.43
C GLY A 521 -4.59 28.33 19.07
N PRO A 522 -5.23 29.41 18.67
CA PRO A 522 -4.54 30.63 18.32
C PRO A 522 -3.80 31.16 19.56
N HIS A 523 -2.47 31.26 19.46
CA HIS A 523 -1.64 32.14 20.28
C HIS A 523 -1.48 33.47 19.58
#